data_77fab907a974bd6de2998c4e283082ba
#
_entry.id   77fab907a974bd6de2998c4e283082ba
#
_cell.length_a   1.000
_cell.length_b   1.000
_cell.length_c   1.000
_cell.angle_alpha   90.00
_cell.angle_beta   90.00
_cell.angle_gamma   90.00
#
_symmetry.space_group_name_H-M   'P 1'
#
loop_
_entity.id
_entity.type
_entity.pdbx_description
1 polymer ?
#
loop_
_entity_poly.entity_id
_entity_poly.type
_entity_poly.pdbx_seq_one_letter_code
_entity_poly.pdbx_strand_id
1 'polypeptide(L)'
;MKKIILGTLALFLVAQVYALNITDPFYMPAKGGFVSDTTVKKLNSGDMRAYGISEAVHYGIMDNLTIGADLGWGKIKDVDSGLQDPNFYGRFRAIDEAKNGLLLDLKAYISPSIFDSPYNGKKGVAKGSTDFGFSVMGGSREWVQDFVFWAEAGVDLIGSTKATKSSNVLFISGNAKYYMDDLNSFDGGIFLKKYSAGDGYTGYGIRFDYARLLKDNIAIVPFWSAESHSDKIPSDVQFGVTLRLTF
;
A
#
# COMPACT_ATOMS: atom_id res chain seq x y z
N MET A 1 -15.33 40.16 18.89
CA MET A 1 -15.58 38.80 19.40
C MET A 1 -16.24 37.85 18.42
N LYS A 2 -17.36 38.20 17.72
CA LYS A 2 -18.02 37.28 16.76
C LYS A 2 -17.15 36.84 15.56
N LYS A 3 -16.23 37.66 15.05
CA LYS A 3 -15.34 37.30 13.92
C LYS A 3 -14.21 36.32 14.32
N ILE A 4 -13.78 36.35 15.58
CA ILE A 4 -12.76 35.42 16.09
C ILE A 4 -13.37 34.03 16.28
N ILE A 5 -14.62 33.94 16.76
CA ILE A 5 -15.33 32.67 16.94
C ILE A 5 -15.61 32.00 15.61
N LEU A 6 -15.95 32.75 14.54
CA LEU A 6 -16.16 32.21 13.19
C LEU A 6 -14.84 31.67 12.58
N GLY A 7 -13.72 32.39 12.79
CA GLY A 7 -12.40 31.94 12.32
C GLY A 7 -11.91 30.67 13.01
N THR A 8 -12.13 30.56 14.31
CA THR A 8 -11.77 29.38 15.09
C THR A 8 -12.66 28.17 14.72
N LEU A 9 -13.96 28.41 14.48
CA LEU A 9 -14.86 27.35 14.04
C LEU A 9 -14.52 26.85 12.62
N ALA A 10 -14.13 27.76 11.71
CA ALA A 10 -13.69 27.40 10.35
C ALA A 10 -12.39 26.59 10.36
N LEU A 11 -11.42 26.96 11.23
CA LEU A 11 -10.18 26.19 11.43
C LEU A 11 -10.44 24.79 12.02
N PHE A 12 -11.39 24.65 12.95
CA PHE A 12 -11.79 23.35 13.49
C PHE A 12 -12.49 22.48 12.45
N LEU A 13 -13.33 23.06 11.58
CA LEU A 13 -14.01 22.34 10.51
C LEU A 13 -13.04 21.85 9.43
N VAL A 14 -12.05 22.66 9.04
CA VAL A 14 -11.02 22.27 8.07
C VAL A 14 -10.12 21.17 8.63
N ALA A 15 -9.70 21.26 9.91
CA ALA A 15 -8.89 20.20 10.55
C ALA A 15 -9.65 18.88 10.68
N GLN A 16 -10.96 18.89 10.87
CA GLN A 16 -11.77 17.66 10.95
C GLN A 16 -11.97 16.97 9.61
N VAL A 17 -12.06 17.71 8.50
CA VAL A 17 -12.22 17.12 7.15
C VAL A 17 -10.98 16.29 6.78
N TYR A 18 -9.77 16.77 7.05
CA TYR A 18 -8.55 16.01 6.77
C TYR A 18 -8.32 14.83 7.72
N ALA A 19 -8.81 14.90 8.96
CA ALA A 19 -8.65 13.82 9.93
C ALA A 19 -9.55 12.61 9.67
N LEU A 20 -10.62 12.76 8.89
CA LEU A 20 -11.64 11.73 8.66
C LEU A 20 -11.56 11.05 7.29
N ASN A 21 -10.68 11.49 6.38
CA ASN A 21 -10.61 10.88 5.05
C ASN A 21 -9.83 9.56 5.09
N ILE A 22 -10.59 8.47 5.14
CA ILE A 22 -10.06 7.09 5.19
C ILE A 22 -9.25 6.70 3.95
N THR A 23 -9.30 7.50 2.87
CA THR A 23 -8.52 7.27 1.65
C THR A 23 -7.19 8.03 1.64
N ASP A 24 -6.92 8.85 2.67
CA ASP A 24 -5.66 9.56 2.81
C ASP A 24 -4.48 8.58 2.95
N PRO A 25 -3.35 8.77 2.24
CA PRO A 25 -2.20 7.87 2.31
C PRO A 25 -1.58 7.80 3.70
N PHE A 26 -1.76 8.85 4.51
CA PHE A 26 -1.31 8.91 5.90
C PHE A 26 -2.39 8.56 6.91
N TYR A 27 -3.57 8.10 6.47
CA TYR A 27 -4.60 7.64 7.40
C TYR A 27 -4.08 6.46 8.24
N MET A 28 -4.30 6.55 9.53
CA MET A 28 -4.09 5.47 10.51
C MET A 28 -5.35 5.37 11.36
N PRO A 29 -5.87 4.16 11.63
CA PRO A 29 -6.98 4.02 12.56
C PRO A 29 -6.58 4.53 13.95
N ALA A 30 -7.47 5.26 14.60
CA ALA A 30 -7.28 5.70 15.99
C ALA A 30 -7.11 4.49 16.91
N LYS A 31 -6.64 4.70 18.12
CA LYS A 31 -6.54 3.65 19.14
C LYS A 31 -7.86 2.90 19.31
N GLY A 32 -7.82 1.59 19.11
CA GLY A 32 -9.00 0.70 19.16
C GLY A 32 -9.80 0.65 17.88
N GLY A 33 -9.49 1.49 16.89
CA GLY A 33 -10.16 1.50 15.58
C GLY A 33 -9.65 0.40 14.65
N PHE A 34 -10.48 0.04 13.70
CA PHE A 34 -10.25 -1.01 12.71
C PHE A 34 -10.40 -0.48 11.29
N VAL A 35 -9.55 -0.95 10.38
CA VAL A 35 -9.70 -0.81 8.92
C VAL A 35 -9.65 -2.18 8.29
N SER A 36 -10.53 -2.46 7.35
CA SER A 36 -10.58 -3.67 6.53
C SER A 36 -10.51 -3.27 5.06
N ASP A 37 -9.60 -3.85 4.31
CA ASP A 37 -9.38 -3.64 2.89
C ASP A 37 -9.55 -4.95 2.13
N THR A 38 -10.71 -5.13 1.48
CA THR A 38 -10.94 -6.25 0.56
C THR A 38 -10.53 -5.85 -0.85
N THR A 39 -9.55 -6.52 -1.42
CA THR A 39 -9.00 -6.21 -2.75
C THR A 39 -9.20 -7.36 -3.71
N VAL A 40 -9.76 -7.06 -4.89
CA VAL A 40 -9.80 -7.96 -6.04
C VAL A 40 -8.88 -7.39 -7.12
N LYS A 41 -7.96 -8.21 -7.64
CA LYS A 41 -6.95 -7.75 -8.61
C LYS A 41 -6.65 -8.77 -9.69
N LYS A 42 -6.19 -8.25 -10.82
CA LYS A 42 -5.62 -9.01 -11.94
C LYS A 42 -4.22 -8.48 -12.25
N LEU A 43 -3.29 -9.39 -12.46
CA LEU A 43 -1.92 -9.12 -12.90
C LEU A 43 -1.69 -9.79 -14.26
N ASN A 44 -1.10 -9.06 -15.18
CA ASN A 44 -0.54 -9.59 -16.42
C ASN A 44 0.97 -9.32 -16.43
N SER A 45 1.77 -10.35 -16.67
CA SER A 45 3.24 -10.27 -16.78
C SER A 45 3.68 -11.14 -17.95
N GLY A 46 3.98 -10.53 -19.10
CA GLY A 46 4.17 -11.28 -20.35
C GLY A 46 2.94 -12.13 -20.67
N ASP A 47 3.15 -13.44 -20.84
CA ASP A 47 2.07 -14.41 -21.09
C ASP A 47 1.36 -14.87 -19.80
N MET A 48 1.94 -14.60 -18.64
CA MET A 48 1.35 -14.95 -17.34
C MET A 48 0.15 -14.07 -17.03
N ARG A 49 -0.91 -14.69 -16.56
CA ARG A 49 -2.11 -14.00 -16.04
C ARG A 49 -2.43 -14.55 -14.68
N ALA A 50 -2.52 -13.65 -13.69
CA ALA A 50 -2.89 -14.00 -12.34
C ALA A 50 -4.11 -13.19 -11.87
N TYR A 51 -4.90 -13.80 -11.02
CA TYR A 51 -6.07 -13.19 -10.37
C TYR A 51 -5.91 -13.39 -8.86
N GLY A 52 -6.40 -12.46 -8.08
CA GLY A 52 -6.34 -12.58 -6.64
C GLY A 52 -7.46 -11.82 -5.96
N ILE A 53 -7.79 -12.33 -4.78
CA ILE A 53 -8.59 -11.62 -3.77
C ILE A 53 -7.79 -11.65 -2.48
N SER A 54 -7.73 -10.54 -1.77
CA SER A 54 -7.06 -10.45 -0.48
C SER A 54 -7.85 -9.60 0.49
N GLU A 55 -7.70 -9.91 1.76
CA GLU A 55 -8.23 -9.14 2.88
C GLU A 55 -7.06 -8.67 3.74
N ALA A 56 -6.97 -7.36 3.94
CA ALA A 56 -6.02 -6.75 4.85
C ALA A 56 -6.78 -6.09 6.00
N VAL A 57 -6.34 -6.35 7.22
CA VAL A 57 -6.92 -5.78 8.42
C VAL A 57 -5.87 -4.96 9.14
N HIS A 58 -6.23 -3.74 9.55
CA HIS A 58 -5.37 -2.82 10.30
C HIS A 58 -6.03 -2.49 11.63
N TYR A 59 -5.26 -2.48 12.69
CA TYR A 59 -5.73 -2.16 14.04
C TYR A 59 -4.85 -1.08 14.68
N GLY A 60 -5.49 -0.02 15.17
CA GLY A 60 -4.82 1.04 15.91
C GLY A 60 -4.52 0.61 17.35
N ILE A 61 -3.27 0.28 17.65
CA ILE A 61 -2.81 0.02 19.04
C ILE A 61 -2.71 1.33 19.82
N MET A 62 -2.20 2.36 19.16
CA MET A 62 -2.10 3.74 19.64
C MET A 62 -2.41 4.67 18.46
N ASP A 63 -2.63 5.95 18.73
CA ASP A 63 -2.93 6.94 17.68
C ASP A 63 -1.78 7.09 16.65
N ASN A 64 -0.57 6.68 17.04
CA ASN A 64 0.62 6.69 16.19
C ASN A 64 1.19 5.29 15.86
N LEU A 65 0.50 4.21 16.25
CA LEU A 65 0.96 2.84 16.00
C LEU A 65 -0.19 1.96 15.53
N THR A 66 -0.06 1.47 14.32
CA THR A 66 -0.96 0.51 13.69
C THR A 66 -0.23 -0.80 13.44
N ILE A 67 -0.89 -1.91 13.70
CA ILE A 67 -0.47 -3.23 13.22
C ILE A 67 -1.50 -3.76 12.25
N GLY A 68 -1.11 -4.72 11.42
CA GLY A 68 -2.04 -5.34 10.50
C GLY A 68 -1.58 -6.68 9.99
N ALA A 69 -2.49 -7.35 9.33
CA ALA A 69 -2.22 -8.59 8.63
C ALA A 69 -3.00 -8.60 7.32
N ASP A 70 -2.44 -9.21 6.28
CA ASP A 70 -3.19 -9.54 5.08
C ASP A 70 -3.08 -11.03 4.75
N LEU A 71 -4.12 -11.55 4.12
CA LEU A 71 -4.20 -12.90 3.60
C LEU A 71 -4.89 -12.85 2.24
N GLY A 72 -4.35 -13.58 1.26
CA GLY A 72 -4.91 -13.64 -0.08
C GLY A 72 -5.12 -15.06 -0.57
N TRP A 73 -6.03 -15.16 -1.53
CA TRP A 73 -6.15 -16.30 -2.41
C TRP A 73 -5.81 -15.85 -3.84
N GLY A 74 -5.06 -16.67 -4.56
CA GLY A 74 -4.66 -16.36 -5.93
C GLY A 74 -4.88 -17.53 -6.87
N LYS A 75 -4.94 -17.21 -8.16
CA LYS A 75 -4.97 -18.16 -9.27
C LYS A 75 -4.03 -17.67 -10.37
N ILE A 76 -3.06 -18.47 -10.73
CA ILE A 76 -2.22 -18.26 -11.91
C ILE A 76 -2.80 -19.13 -13.02
N LYS A 77 -3.17 -18.49 -14.15
CA LYS A 77 -3.77 -19.20 -15.28
C LYS A 77 -2.83 -20.31 -15.75
N ASP A 78 -3.39 -21.51 -15.98
CA ASP A 78 -2.70 -22.70 -16.49
C ASP A 78 -1.57 -23.24 -15.58
N VAL A 79 -1.48 -22.73 -14.33
CA VAL A 79 -0.51 -23.20 -13.33
C VAL A 79 -1.23 -23.79 -12.13
N ASP A 80 -1.74 -22.94 -11.23
CA ASP A 80 -2.38 -23.40 -10.00
C ASP A 80 -3.20 -22.28 -9.31
N SER A 81 -3.88 -22.63 -8.21
CA SER A 81 -4.58 -21.69 -7.33
C SER A 81 -4.41 -22.10 -5.87
N GLY A 82 -4.51 -21.13 -4.96
CA GLY A 82 -4.38 -21.42 -3.52
C GLY A 82 -4.22 -20.16 -2.69
N LEU A 83 -3.99 -20.37 -1.39
CA LEU A 83 -3.69 -19.29 -0.46
C LEU A 83 -2.28 -18.75 -0.73
N GLN A 84 -2.15 -17.45 -0.57
CA GLN A 84 -0.86 -16.74 -0.57
C GLN A 84 -0.31 -16.69 0.86
N ASP A 85 1.01 -16.62 1.00
CA ASP A 85 1.62 -16.42 2.32
C ASP A 85 1.09 -15.15 2.97
N PRO A 86 0.70 -15.19 4.26
CA PRO A 86 0.20 -14.02 4.96
C PRO A 86 1.30 -12.98 5.13
N ASN A 87 0.90 -11.73 5.28
CA ASN A 87 1.80 -10.65 5.60
C ASN A 87 1.37 -9.99 6.91
N PHE A 88 2.28 -9.85 7.86
CA PHE A 88 2.08 -9.15 9.13
C PHE A 88 2.92 -7.89 9.11
N TYR A 89 2.33 -6.74 9.44
CA TYR A 89 3.03 -5.47 9.36
C TYR A 89 2.72 -4.53 10.52
N GLY A 90 3.63 -3.61 10.73
CA GLY A 90 3.49 -2.49 11.64
C GLY A 90 3.79 -1.17 10.94
N ARG A 91 3.10 -0.11 11.35
CA ARG A 91 3.31 1.27 10.90
C ARG A 91 3.33 2.18 12.12
N PHE A 92 4.42 2.91 12.27
CA PHE A 92 4.62 3.85 13.36
C PHE A 92 4.81 5.26 12.81
N ARG A 93 3.97 6.22 13.26
CA ARG A 93 4.12 7.63 12.95
C ARG A 93 5.17 8.26 13.86
N ALA A 94 6.34 8.52 13.31
CA ALA A 94 7.48 9.09 14.02
C ALA A 94 7.38 10.63 14.12
N ILE A 95 6.83 11.29 13.09
CA ILE A 95 6.63 12.73 13.03
C ILE A 95 5.18 13.01 12.63
N ASP A 96 4.53 13.86 13.44
CA ASP A 96 3.18 14.34 13.20
C ASP A 96 3.23 15.71 12.52
N GLU A 97 2.43 15.91 11.49
CA GLU A 97 2.32 17.11 10.68
C GLU A 97 1.92 18.33 11.49
N ALA A 98 1.00 18.20 12.42
CA ALA A 98 0.50 19.29 13.27
C ALA A 98 1.61 20.06 14.02
N LYS A 99 2.78 19.45 14.19
CA LYS A 99 3.92 20.06 14.88
C LYS A 99 5.02 20.55 13.95
N ASN A 100 5.14 19.95 12.75
CA ASN A 100 6.33 20.11 11.93
C ASN A 100 6.03 20.41 10.45
N GLY A 101 4.75 20.46 10.02
CA GLY A 101 4.37 20.58 8.61
C GLY A 101 4.82 19.39 7.75
N LEU A 102 5.24 18.28 8.38
CA LEU A 102 5.72 17.07 7.74
C LEU A 102 5.22 15.84 8.51
N LEU A 103 4.78 14.84 7.76
CA LEU A 103 4.49 13.49 8.26
C LEU A 103 5.67 12.57 7.97
N LEU A 104 6.01 11.70 8.95
CA LEU A 104 6.99 10.64 8.76
C LEU A 104 6.51 9.36 9.42
N ASP A 105 6.31 8.32 8.60
CA ASP A 105 5.90 7.00 9.04
C ASP A 105 7.01 5.98 8.75
N LEU A 106 7.26 5.12 9.73
CA LEU A 106 8.12 3.95 9.60
C LEU A 106 7.23 2.72 9.43
N LYS A 107 7.56 1.87 8.48
CA LYS A 107 6.82 0.64 8.20
C LYS A 107 7.78 -0.55 8.24
N ALA A 108 7.30 -1.66 8.77
CA ALA A 108 8.00 -2.94 8.73
C ALA A 108 7.01 -4.07 8.51
N TYR A 109 7.45 -5.14 7.85
CA TYR A 109 6.62 -6.33 7.69
C TYR A 109 7.43 -7.62 7.74
N ILE A 110 6.71 -8.72 8.02
CA ILE A 110 7.16 -10.09 7.84
C ILE A 110 6.10 -10.88 7.09
N SER A 111 6.51 -11.63 6.07
CA SER A 111 5.66 -12.58 5.34
C SER A 111 6.25 -13.99 5.51
N PRO A 112 5.80 -14.77 6.51
CA PRO A 112 6.30 -16.12 6.73
C PRO A 112 5.81 -17.06 5.64
N SER A 113 6.65 -18.00 5.23
CA SER A 113 6.28 -19.07 4.30
C SER A 113 5.47 -20.14 5.01
N ILE A 114 4.15 -20.08 4.88
CA ILE A 114 3.21 -20.98 5.53
C ILE A 114 2.54 -21.93 4.53
N PHE A 115 2.22 -21.41 3.35
CA PHE A 115 1.45 -22.17 2.35
C PHE A 115 2.33 -22.80 1.28
N ASP A 116 1.74 -23.74 0.56
CA ASP A 116 2.41 -24.49 -0.48
C ASP A 116 2.77 -23.60 -1.68
N SER A 117 3.97 -23.80 -2.21
CA SER A 117 4.56 -22.99 -3.26
C SER A 117 5.15 -23.84 -4.38
N PRO A 118 4.95 -23.45 -5.65
CA PRO A 118 5.60 -24.10 -6.78
C PRO A 118 7.13 -23.99 -6.73
N TYR A 119 7.66 -22.91 -6.14
CA TYR A 119 9.10 -22.73 -5.94
C TYR A 119 9.71 -23.69 -4.91
N ASN A 120 8.88 -24.36 -4.12
CA ASN A 120 9.26 -25.44 -3.21
C ASN A 120 8.88 -26.84 -3.73
N GLY A 121 8.44 -26.94 -5.01
CA GLY A 121 8.06 -28.19 -5.66
C GLY A 121 6.71 -28.74 -5.20
N LYS A 122 5.83 -27.88 -4.71
CA LYS A 122 4.47 -28.21 -4.29
C LYS A 122 3.46 -27.48 -5.17
N LYS A 123 2.22 -27.95 -5.17
CA LYS A 123 1.10 -27.21 -5.79
C LYS A 123 0.73 -26.02 -4.93
N GLY A 124 0.36 -24.90 -5.56
CA GLY A 124 -0.05 -23.67 -4.88
C GLY A 124 0.44 -22.41 -5.58
N VAL A 125 0.21 -21.26 -4.96
CA VAL A 125 0.57 -19.94 -5.50
C VAL A 125 1.30 -19.05 -4.49
N ALA A 126 1.66 -19.60 -3.34
CA ALA A 126 2.43 -18.88 -2.33
C ALA A 126 3.87 -18.64 -2.80
N LYS A 127 4.54 -17.65 -2.24
CA LYS A 127 5.94 -17.33 -2.57
C LYS A 127 6.89 -18.44 -2.13
N GLY A 128 6.62 -19.06 -0.98
CA GLY A 128 7.43 -20.15 -0.43
C GLY A 128 8.73 -19.72 0.23
N SER A 129 8.95 -18.42 0.37
CA SER A 129 10.04 -17.81 1.13
C SER A 129 9.49 -17.00 2.30
N THR A 130 10.27 -16.92 3.39
CA THR A 130 9.98 -15.94 4.45
C THR A 130 10.66 -14.62 4.09
N ASP A 131 9.86 -13.58 3.95
CA ASP A 131 10.29 -12.26 3.51
C ASP A 131 10.15 -11.25 4.63
N PHE A 132 11.00 -10.24 4.63
CA PHE A 132 10.96 -9.09 5.54
C PHE A 132 11.04 -7.81 4.72
N GLY A 133 10.40 -6.75 5.20
CA GLY A 133 10.55 -5.45 4.58
C GLY A 133 10.55 -4.33 5.59
N PHE A 134 11.19 -3.25 5.20
CA PHE A 134 11.24 -2.01 5.96
C PHE A 134 11.17 -0.83 4.99
N SER A 135 10.37 0.18 5.36
CA SER A 135 10.30 1.43 4.59
C SER A 135 10.06 2.65 5.47
N VAL A 136 10.40 3.79 4.91
CA VAL A 136 10.13 5.12 5.46
C VAL A 136 9.26 5.86 4.45
N MET A 137 8.14 6.40 4.91
CA MET A 137 7.23 7.22 4.10
C MET A 137 7.14 8.61 4.72
N GLY A 138 7.46 9.64 3.95
CA GLY A 138 7.39 11.04 4.38
C GLY A 138 6.61 11.90 3.41
N GLY A 139 5.92 12.92 3.91
CA GLY A 139 5.15 13.83 3.07
C GLY A 139 4.36 14.86 3.85
N SER A 140 3.47 15.58 3.17
CA SER A 140 2.63 16.61 3.77
C SER A 140 1.31 16.78 3.04
N ARG A 141 0.29 17.19 3.80
CA ARG A 141 -1.02 17.67 3.33
C ARG A 141 -1.08 19.19 3.23
N GLU A 142 -0.09 19.90 3.77
CA GLU A 142 -0.13 21.35 3.98
C GLU A 142 0.60 22.14 2.90
N TRP A 143 1.43 21.49 2.06
CA TRP A 143 2.25 22.21 1.06
C TRP A 143 1.44 22.86 -0.04
N VAL A 144 0.35 22.20 -0.48
CA VAL A 144 -0.56 22.71 -1.51
C VAL A 144 -1.99 22.32 -1.14
N GLN A 145 -2.91 23.28 -1.21
CA GLN A 145 -4.33 23.04 -0.96
C GLN A 145 -4.85 21.91 -1.85
N ASP A 146 -5.71 21.06 -1.32
CA ASP A 146 -6.33 19.90 -1.97
C ASP A 146 -5.36 18.82 -2.46
N PHE A 147 -4.06 18.94 -2.15
CA PHE A 147 -3.05 17.95 -2.49
C PHE A 147 -2.38 17.35 -1.26
N VAL A 148 -2.07 16.06 -1.35
CA VAL A 148 -1.14 15.37 -0.45
C VAL A 148 0.02 14.87 -1.29
N PHE A 149 1.24 15.21 -0.88
CA PHE A 149 2.46 14.70 -1.53
C PHE A 149 3.19 13.78 -0.58
N TRP A 150 3.73 12.67 -1.09
CA TRP A 150 4.58 11.80 -0.30
C TRP A 150 5.61 11.06 -1.15
N ALA A 151 6.69 10.69 -0.50
CA ALA A 151 7.67 9.77 -1.02
C ALA A 151 7.83 8.59 -0.06
N GLU A 152 8.14 7.43 -0.58
CA GLU A 152 8.46 6.24 0.20
C GLU A 152 9.73 5.61 -0.35
N ALA A 153 10.62 5.19 0.55
CA ALA A 153 11.82 4.43 0.21
C ALA A 153 11.97 3.26 1.17
N GLY A 154 12.46 2.12 0.68
CA GLY A 154 12.58 0.94 1.53
C GLY A 154 13.36 -0.20 0.90
N VAL A 155 13.38 -1.31 1.62
CA VAL A 155 14.02 -2.56 1.21
C VAL A 155 13.13 -3.74 1.56
N ASP A 156 12.99 -4.66 0.61
CA ASP A 156 12.43 -5.98 0.83
C ASP A 156 13.55 -7.02 0.79
N LEU A 157 13.65 -7.81 1.83
CA LEU A 157 14.58 -8.92 1.99
C LEU A 157 13.81 -10.20 1.69
N ILE A 158 13.99 -10.74 0.50
CA ILE A 158 13.29 -11.93 0.01
C ILE A 158 14.12 -13.16 0.38
N GLY A 159 13.51 -14.06 1.14
CA GLY A 159 14.13 -15.30 1.55
C GLY A 159 14.38 -16.25 0.37
N SER A 160 15.16 -17.30 0.61
CA SER A 160 15.40 -18.35 -0.37
C SER A 160 14.27 -19.37 -0.40
N THR A 161 14.10 -19.99 -1.57
CA THR A 161 13.26 -21.18 -1.77
C THR A 161 14.13 -22.34 -2.26
N LYS A 162 13.55 -23.51 -2.54
CA LYS A 162 14.28 -24.60 -3.22
C LYS A 162 14.73 -24.22 -4.63
N ALA A 163 13.98 -23.35 -5.31
CA ALA A 163 14.22 -22.93 -6.69
C ALA A 163 14.97 -21.62 -6.83
N THR A 164 14.96 -20.77 -5.80
CA THR A 164 15.52 -19.42 -5.86
C THR A 164 16.44 -19.12 -4.68
N LYS A 165 17.51 -18.37 -4.93
CA LYS A 165 18.35 -17.80 -3.86
C LYS A 165 17.67 -16.58 -3.24
N SER A 166 18.09 -16.22 -2.02
CA SER A 166 17.67 -14.96 -1.40
C SER A 166 18.06 -13.75 -2.26
N SER A 167 17.23 -12.72 -2.20
CA SER A 167 17.44 -11.48 -2.96
C SER A 167 16.92 -10.27 -2.18
N ASN A 168 17.29 -9.07 -2.62
CA ASN A 168 16.80 -7.83 -2.05
C ASN A 168 16.14 -7.01 -3.16
N VAL A 169 15.12 -6.24 -2.77
CA VAL A 169 14.53 -5.22 -3.63
C VAL A 169 14.64 -3.88 -2.90
N LEU A 170 15.44 -2.97 -3.43
CA LEU A 170 15.44 -1.58 -2.99
C LEU A 170 14.39 -0.83 -3.80
N PHE A 171 13.59 0.00 -3.17
CA PHE A 171 12.59 0.79 -3.87
C PHE A 171 12.53 2.23 -3.37
N ILE A 172 12.10 3.12 -4.27
CA ILE A 172 11.73 4.49 -3.99
C ILE A 172 10.52 4.86 -4.83
N SER A 173 9.61 5.64 -4.28
CA SER A 173 8.45 6.20 -4.99
C SER A 173 8.24 7.66 -4.63
N GLY A 174 7.67 8.41 -5.59
CA GLY A 174 7.13 9.74 -5.38
C GLY A 174 5.67 9.76 -5.82
N ASN A 175 4.79 10.32 -5.00
CA ASN A 175 3.36 10.20 -5.17
C ASN A 175 2.67 11.54 -4.87
N ALA A 176 1.51 11.75 -5.49
CA ALA A 176 0.63 12.86 -5.21
C ALA A 176 -0.83 12.40 -5.24
N LYS A 177 -1.64 12.90 -4.31
CA LYS A 177 -3.08 12.71 -4.26
C LYS A 177 -3.76 14.07 -4.39
N TYR A 178 -4.76 14.17 -5.26
CA TYR A 178 -5.60 15.33 -5.45
C TYR A 178 -7.03 15.04 -4.98
N TYR A 179 -7.54 15.83 -4.07
CA TYR A 179 -8.93 15.80 -3.64
C TYR A 179 -9.75 16.71 -4.56
N MET A 180 -10.60 16.14 -5.41
CA MET A 180 -11.50 16.88 -6.27
C MET A 180 -12.66 17.51 -5.48
N ASP A 181 -13.11 16.79 -4.47
CA ASP A 181 -14.15 17.15 -3.52
C ASP A 181 -14.05 16.26 -2.27
N ASP A 182 -14.98 16.42 -1.33
CA ASP A 182 -15.02 15.67 -0.06
C ASP A 182 -15.18 14.14 -0.24
N LEU A 183 -15.68 13.70 -1.41
CA LEU A 183 -15.98 12.30 -1.68
C LEU A 183 -15.02 11.65 -2.68
N ASN A 184 -14.38 12.44 -3.53
CA ASN A 184 -13.63 11.94 -4.68
C ASN A 184 -12.18 12.43 -4.67
N SER A 185 -11.25 11.52 -4.92
CA SER A 185 -9.84 11.85 -5.05
C SER A 185 -9.14 10.99 -6.09
N PHE A 186 -8.10 11.54 -6.71
CA PHE A 186 -7.16 10.83 -7.56
C PHE A 186 -5.81 10.78 -6.89
N ASP A 187 -5.14 9.65 -7.02
CA ASP A 187 -3.76 9.51 -6.60
C ASP A 187 -2.92 8.90 -7.73
N GLY A 188 -1.70 9.38 -7.86
CA GLY A 188 -0.78 8.94 -8.87
C GLY A 188 0.64 8.98 -8.35
N GLY A 189 1.47 8.07 -8.86
CA GLY A 189 2.86 8.00 -8.46
C GLY A 189 3.74 7.34 -9.48
N ILE A 190 5.03 7.60 -9.31
CA ILE A 190 6.11 6.95 -10.03
C ILE A 190 6.96 6.16 -9.03
N PHE A 191 7.52 5.04 -9.46
CA PHE A 191 8.41 4.26 -8.61
C PHE A 191 9.58 3.67 -9.40
N LEU A 192 10.66 3.45 -8.67
CA LEU A 192 11.86 2.77 -9.12
C LEU A 192 12.17 1.65 -8.15
N LYS A 193 12.52 0.47 -8.68
CA LYS A 193 12.94 -0.69 -7.90
C LYS A 193 14.24 -1.24 -8.46
N LYS A 194 15.14 -1.64 -7.56
CA LYS A 194 16.36 -2.35 -7.92
C LYS A 194 16.33 -3.75 -7.30
N TYR A 195 16.27 -4.74 -8.14
CA TYR A 195 16.25 -6.15 -7.78
C TYR A 195 17.66 -6.71 -7.80
N SER A 196 18.05 -7.46 -6.76
CA SER A 196 19.35 -8.13 -6.69
C SER A 196 19.29 -9.62 -7.12
N ALA A 197 18.13 -10.08 -7.59
CA ALA A 197 17.96 -11.46 -8.05
C ALA A 197 18.74 -11.72 -9.36
N GLY A 198 19.41 -12.85 -9.46
CA GLY A 198 20.24 -13.20 -10.62
C GLY A 198 21.37 -12.20 -10.84
N ASP A 199 21.47 -11.63 -12.04
CA ASP A 199 22.44 -10.57 -12.41
C ASP A 199 21.98 -9.17 -11.97
N GLY A 200 20.80 -9.10 -11.35
CA GLY A 200 20.17 -7.85 -10.93
C GLY A 200 19.51 -7.11 -12.10
N TYR A 201 18.39 -6.46 -11.82
CA TYR A 201 17.69 -5.63 -12.82
C TYR A 201 16.99 -4.45 -12.15
N THR A 202 16.57 -3.49 -12.95
CA THR A 202 15.83 -2.32 -12.48
C THR A 202 14.43 -2.34 -13.04
N GLY A 203 13.43 -2.15 -12.16
CA GLY A 203 12.04 -1.90 -12.51
C GLY A 203 11.71 -0.43 -12.31
N TYR A 204 10.91 0.13 -13.20
CA TYR A 204 10.34 1.47 -13.07
C TYR A 204 8.89 1.46 -13.51
N GLY A 205 8.08 2.24 -12.85
CA GLY A 205 6.66 2.18 -13.16
C GLY A 205 5.87 3.37 -12.67
N ILE A 206 4.59 3.29 -12.96
CA ILE A 206 3.59 4.29 -12.61
C ILE A 206 2.40 3.60 -11.97
N ARG A 207 1.69 4.33 -11.12
CA ARG A 207 0.48 3.90 -10.46
C ARG A 207 -0.56 5.01 -10.49
N PHE A 208 -1.83 4.63 -10.63
CA PHE A 208 -2.98 5.51 -10.52
C PHE A 208 -4.08 4.84 -9.72
N ASP A 209 -4.65 5.57 -8.79
CA ASP A 209 -5.80 5.15 -8.01
C ASP A 209 -6.86 6.26 -8.09
N TYR A 210 -8.13 5.87 -8.13
CA TYR A 210 -9.25 6.76 -7.89
C TYR A 210 -9.96 6.29 -6.62
N ALA A 211 -10.20 7.17 -5.69
CA ALA A 211 -10.91 6.82 -4.48
C ALA A 211 -12.23 7.58 -4.40
N ARG A 212 -13.30 6.85 -4.08
CA ARG A 212 -14.62 7.42 -3.81
C ARG A 212 -15.12 6.96 -2.45
N LEU A 213 -15.42 7.93 -1.59
CA LEU A 213 -16.18 7.71 -0.36
C LEU A 213 -17.64 7.47 -0.72
N LEU A 214 -18.16 6.33 -0.31
CA LEU A 214 -19.60 6.01 -0.41
C LEU A 214 -20.34 6.46 0.85
N LYS A 215 -19.62 6.44 1.99
CA LYS A 215 -19.99 6.94 3.32
C LYS A 215 -18.71 7.31 4.05
N ASP A 216 -18.82 7.98 5.18
CA ASP A 216 -17.67 8.42 5.99
C ASP A 216 -16.71 7.27 6.36
N ASN A 217 -17.22 6.05 6.40
CA ASN A 217 -16.50 4.85 6.79
C ASN A 217 -16.41 3.78 5.69
N ILE A 218 -16.80 4.09 4.45
CA ILE A 218 -16.78 3.17 3.31
C ILE A 218 -16.20 3.85 2.09
N ALA A 219 -15.14 3.30 1.52
CA ALA A 219 -14.57 3.77 0.27
C ALA A 219 -14.38 2.64 -0.74
N ILE A 220 -14.50 2.97 -2.02
CA ILE A 220 -14.12 2.10 -3.13
C ILE A 220 -12.95 2.74 -3.87
N VAL A 221 -11.91 1.93 -4.15
CA VAL A 221 -10.65 2.41 -4.72
C VAL A 221 -10.24 1.52 -5.90
N PRO A 222 -10.74 1.77 -7.12
CA PRO A 222 -10.15 1.20 -8.32
C PRO A 222 -8.73 1.70 -8.52
N PHE A 223 -7.85 0.82 -8.95
CA PHE A 223 -6.44 1.13 -9.18
C PHE A 223 -5.89 0.46 -10.43
N TRP A 224 -4.82 1.06 -10.95
CA TRP A 224 -4.04 0.54 -12.04
C TRP A 224 -2.56 0.86 -11.82
N SER A 225 -1.68 -0.07 -12.18
CA SER A 225 -0.24 0.16 -12.19
C SER A 225 0.43 -0.58 -13.34
N ALA A 226 1.54 -0.03 -13.82
CA ALA A 226 2.41 -0.68 -14.77
C ALA A 226 3.86 -0.56 -14.32
N GLU A 227 4.60 -1.66 -14.43
CA GLU A 227 6.03 -1.72 -14.17
C GLU A 227 6.74 -2.28 -15.41
N SER A 228 7.74 -1.56 -15.91
CA SER A 228 8.66 -2.03 -16.94
C SER A 228 9.99 -2.36 -16.30
N HIS A 229 10.67 -3.36 -16.83
CA HIS A 229 11.95 -3.80 -16.31
C HIS A 229 13.06 -3.51 -17.32
N SER A 230 14.27 -3.21 -16.82
CA SER A 230 15.47 -3.29 -17.64
C SER A 230 15.69 -4.77 -18.04
N ASP A 231 16.30 -4.98 -19.17
CA ASP A 231 16.55 -6.32 -19.70
C ASP A 231 15.32 -7.02 -20.30
N LYS A 232 15.43 -8.31 -20.53
CA LYS A 232 14.41 -9.13 -21.22
C LYS A 232 13.28 -9.63 -20.30
N ILE A 233 13.08 -8.99 -19.14
CA ILE A 233 12.03 -9.36 -18.20
C ILE A 233 10.70 -8.75 -18.67
N PRO A 234 9.61 -9.51 -18.71
CA PRO A 234 8.31 -8.98 -19.10
C PRO A 234 7.86 -7.83 -18.22
N SER A 235 7.19 -6.86 -18.81
CA SER A 235 6.54 -5.78 -18.06
C SER A 235 5.30 -6.31 -17.33
N ASP A 236 5.03 -5.74 -16.18
CA ASP A 236 3.88 -6.08 -15.35
C ASP A 236 2.79 -5.00 -15.47
N VAL A 237 1.55 -5.43 -15.64
CA VAL A 237 0.39 -4.54 -15.59
C VAL A 237 -0.61 -5.12 -14.60
N GLN A 238 -0.98 -4.33 -13.60
CA GLN A 238 -1.94 -4.71 -12.58
C GLN A 238 -3.11 -3.74 -12.58
N PHE A 239 -4.31 -4.26 -12.37
CA PHE A 239 -5.49 -3.47 -12.08
C PHE A 239 -6.38 -4.20 -11.10
N GLY A 240 -7.17 -3.45 -10.35
CA GLY A 240 -8.07 -4.03 -9.37
C GLY A 240 -8.95 -2.98 -8.72
N VAL A 241 -9.65 -3.42 -7.70
CA VAL A 241 -10.54 -2.59 -6.87
C VAL A 241 -10.37 -3.01 -5.42
N THR A 242 -10.23 -2.03 -4.54
CA THR A 242 -10.25 -2.22 -3.09
C THR A 242 -11.54 -1.62 -2.53
N LEU A 243 -12.24 -2.39 -1.70
CA LEU A 243 -13.29 -1.90 -0.81
C LEU A 243 -12.67 -1.69 0.55
N ARG A 244 -12.70 -0.45 1.05
CA ARG A 244 -12.20 -0.08 2.38
C ARG A 244 -13.35 0.19 3.32
N LEU A 245 -13.30 -0.41 4.51
CA LEU A 245 -14.25 -0.21 5.60
C LEU A 245 -13.47 0.22 6.85
N THR A 246 -14.03 1.17 7.63
CA THR A 246 -13.49 1.56 8.93
C THR A 246 -14.55 1.39 10.02
N PHE A 247 -14.11 1.00 11.22
CA PHE A 247 -14.96 0.69 12.37
C PHE A 247 -14.40 1.31 13.64
#